data_a1caf5b1694276a5ad32f84b2d3a2240
#
_entry.id   a1caf5b1694276a5ad32f84b2d3a2240
#
_cell.length_a   1.000
_cell.length_b   1.000
_cell.length_c   1.000
_cell.angle_alpha   90.00
_cell.angle_beta   90.00
_cell.angle_gamma   90.00
#
_symmetry.space_group_name_H-M   'P 1'
#
loop_
_entity.id
_entity.type
_entity.pdbx_description
1 polymer ?
#
loop_
_entity_poly.entity_id
_entity_poly.type
_entity_poly.pdbx_seq_one_letter_code
_entity_poly.pdbx_strand_id
1 'polypeptide(L)'
;KAQAGHGQTILSALGYGGEHLRVIEADADDWQALETALHDWAPAIGVAEPARFQLLPKKRETLDFALRHLVAHAPAATTPAGLPAAIALKAGAPFGQVIASDACTLCMSCTGACPAGALRAASDAYRLEFVEKNCLQCGLCEVSCPESALALEPRLLPGEYGSEGARRARTLREADIFHCTACGKAMGAAPLIESMIARLSGHSMFAGEAERARLRMCADCRVIDMMKTEAAVKAWDLTE
;
A
#
# COMPACT_ATOMS: atom_id res chain seq x y z
N LYS A 1 -5.93 -10.27 -22.28
CA LYS A 1 -7.17 -9.43 -22.34
C LYS A 1 -7.16 -8.35 -21.24
N ALA A 2 -7.10 -8.68 -19.95
CA ALA A 2 -7.21 -7.71 -18.86
C ALA A 2 -6.22 -6.54 -18.98
N GLN A 3 -4.93 -6.80 -19.24
CA GLN A 3 -3.89 -5.76 -19.33
C GLN A 3 -4.12 -4.79 -20.50
N ALA A 4 -4.59 -5.28 -21.65
CA ALA A 4 -4.96 -4.42 -22.77
C ALA A 4 -6.16 -3.52 -22.40
N GLY A 5 -7.14 -4.06 -21.69
CA GLY A 5 -8.26 -3.28 -21.17
C GLY A 5 -7.84 -2.16 -20.23
N HIS A 6 -6.88 -2.39 -19.32
CA HIS A 6 -6.34 -1.33 -18.45
C HIS A 6 -5.61 -0.25 -19.25
N GLY A 7 -4.78 -0.67 -20.24
CA GLY A 7 -4.09 0.26 -21.14
C GLY A 7 -5.07 1.13 -21.92
N GLN A 8 -6.11 0.53 -22.49
CA GLN A 8 -7.14 1.27 -23.23
C GLN A 8 -7.92 2.25 -22.33
N THR A 9 -8.26 1.84 -21.10
CA THR A 9 -8.90 2.73 -20.12
C THR A 9 -8.04 3.96 -19.82
N ILE A 10 -6.72 3.76 -19.63
CA ILE A 10 -5.78 4.86 -19.37
C ILE A 10 -5.72 5.80 -20.59
N LEU A 11 -5.54 5.26 -21.78
CA LEU A 11 -5.44 6.05 -23.01
C LEU A 11 -6.71 6.87 -23.24
N SER A 12 -7.88 6.25 -23.11
CA SER A 12 -9.17 6.95 -23.25
C SER A 12 -9.35 8.07 -22.24
N ALA A 13 -8.98 7.85 -20.98
CA ALA A 13 -9.08 8.85 -19.92
C ALA A 13 -8.09 10.01 -20.09
N LEU A 14 -6.96 9.78 -20.77
CA LEU A 14 -6.00 10.81 -21.16
C LEU A 14 -6.44 11.58 -22.43
N GLY A 15 -7.56 11.20 -23.03
CA GLY A 15 -8.13 11.86 -24.21
C GLY A 15 -7.63 11.32 -25.56
N TYR A 16 -6.88 10.23 -25.57
CA TYR A 16 -6.54 9.55 -26.81
C TYR A 16 -7.76 8.82 -27.35
N GLY A 17 -8.29 9.29 -28.48
CA GLY A 17 -9.49 8.73 -29.11
C GLY A 17 -9.19 7.44 -29.87
N GLY A 18 -10.20 6.58 -30.00
CA GLY A 18 -10.13 5.33 -30.76
C GLY A 18 -9.63 4.13 -29.96
N GLU A 19 -9.51 3.00 -30.62
CA GLU A 19 -9.03 1.74 -30.04
C GLU A 19 -7.52 1.59 -30.30
N HIS A 20 -6.69 1.77 -29.25
CA HIS A 20 -5.24 1.66 -29.36
C HIS A 20 -4.72 0.25 -29.09
N LEU A 21 -5.46 -0.55 -28.33
CA LEU A 21 -5.06 -1.88 -27.89
C LEU A 21 -6.19 -2.87 -28.11
N ARG A 22 -5.99 -3.79 -29.04
CA ARG A 22 -6.91 -4.89 -29.34
C ARG A 22 -6.24 -6.22 -29.07
N VAL A 23 -6.93 -7.14 -28.44
CA VAL A 23 -6.50 -8.54 -28.26
C VAL A 23 -7.33 -9.39 -29.21
N ILE A 24 -6.67 -9.97 -30.21
CA ILE A 24 -7.27 -10.88 -31.15
C ILE A 24 -6.94 -12.30 -30.68
N GLU A 25 -7.97 -13.11 -30.51
CA GLU A 25 -7.85 -14.55 -30.26
C GLU A 25 -8.26 -15.26 -31.55
N ALA A 26 -7.33 -16.00 -32.12
CA ALA A 26 -7.58 -16.84 -33.30
C ALA A 26 -7.02 -18.23 -33.01
N ASP A 27 -7.72 -19.26 -33.50
CA ASP A 27 -7.19 -20.60 -33.49
C ASP A 27 -6.03 -20.69 -34.48
N ALA A 28 -5.08 -21.60 -34.23
CA ALA A 28 -3.86 -21.72 -35.02
C ALA A 28 -4.10 -21.93 -36.53
N ASP A 29 -5.25 -22.45 -36.88
CA ASP A 29 -5.63 -22.78 -38.26
C ASP A 29 -6.58 -21.72 -38.86
N ASP A 30 -7.00 -20.69 -38.10
CA ASP A 30 -7.96 -19.66 -38.58
C ASP A 30 -7.27 -18.35 -38.95
N TRP A 31 -6.45 -18.36 -39.97
CA TRP A 31 -5.77 -17.19 -40.51
C TRP A 31 -6.75 -16.15 -41.08
N GLN A 32 -7.91 -16.59 -41.52
CA GLN A 32 -8.90 -15.72 -42.14
C GLN A 32 -9.58 -14.81 -41.12
N ALA A 33 -9.85 -15.33 -39.91
CA ALA A 33 -10.37 -14.52 -38.80
C ALA A 33 -9.34 -13.48 -38.33
N LEU A 34 -8.05 -13.84 -38.28
CA LEU A 34 -6.98 -12.91 -37.96
C LEU A 34 -6.84 -11.80 -39.00
N GLU A 35 -6.84 -12.15 -40.28
CA GLU A 35 -6.73 -11.19 -41.37
C GLU A 35 -7.92 -10.21 -41.40
N THR A 36 -9.13 -10.71 -41.21
CA THR A 36 -10.35 -9.88 -41.10
C THR A 36 -10.25 -8.92 -39.91
N ALA A 37 -9.84 -9.42 -38.73
CA ALA A 37 -9.71 -8.61 -37.55
C ALA A 37 -8.63 -7.50 -37.67
N LEU A 38 -7.56 -7.77 -38.41
CA LEU A 38 -6.53 -6.77 -38.73
C LEU A 38 -7.01 -5.72 -39.73
N HIS A 39 -7.79 -6.13 -40.74
CA HIS A 39 -8.36 -5.23 -41.73
C HIS A 39 -9.44 -4.31 -41.15
N ASP A 40 -10.26 -4.82 -40.25
CA ASP A 40 -11.35 -4.08 -39.61
C ASP A 40 -10.87 -3.14 -38.51
N TRP A 41 -9.58 -3.16 -38.17
CA TRP A 41 -9.03 -2.28 -37.14
C TRP A 41 -8.75 -0.88 -37.70
N ALA A 42 -9.64 0.07 -37.39
CA ALA A 42 -9.40 1.46 -37.73
C ALA A 42 -8.22 2.02 -36.90
N PRO A 43 -7.27 2.73 -37.58
CA PRO A 43 -6.15 3.31 -36.84
C PRO A 43 -6.64 4.35 -35.84
N ALA A 44 -6.17 4.22 -34.62
CA ALA A 44 -6.43 5.21 -33.56
C ALA A 44 -5.60 6.48 -33.81
N ILE A 45 -6.06 7.63 -33.29
CA ILE A 45 -5.29 8.87 -33.34
C ILE A 45 -4.01 8.69 -32.53
N GLY A 46 -2.87 8.74 -33.19
CA GLY A 46 -1.56 8.60 -32.59
C GLY A 46 -1.17 9.81 -31.72
N VAL A 47 -0.12 9.64 -30.93
CA VAL A 47 0.54 10.74 -30.22
C VAL A 47 1.22 11.65 -31.23
N ALA A 48 1.05 12.97 -31.12
CA ALA A 48 1.64 13.94 -32.05
C ALA A 48 3.18 13.85 -32.11
N GLU A 49 3.81 13.54 -30.95
CA GLU A 49 5.25 13.32 -30.85
C GLU A 49 5.53 11.90 -30.37
N PRO A 50 6.16 11.05 -31.18
CA PRO A 50 6.50 9.70 -30.79
C PRO A 50 7.60 9.69 -29.71
N ALA A 51 7.42 8.88 -28.67
CA ALA A 51 8.42 8.70 -27.64
C ALA A 51 9.69 8.03 -28.17
N ARG A 52 10.85 8.52 -27.72
CA ARG A 52 12.15 7.90 -27.98
C ARG A 52 12.87 7.69 -26.66
N PHE A 53 12.86 6.47 -26.14
CA PHE A 53 13.60 6.11 -24.93
C PHE A 53 14.16 4.69 -25.05
N GLN A 54 15.26 4.46 -24.33
CA GLN A 54 15.85 3.12 -24.25
C GLN A 54 15.07 2.27 -23.27
N LEU A 55 14.81 1.01 -23.60
CA LEU A 55 14.21 0.05 -22.70
C LEU A 55 15.15 -0.21 -21.51
N LEU A 56 14.59 -0.14 -20.32
CA LEU A 56 15.32 -0.43 -19.08
C LEU A 56 15.12 -1.90 -18.67
N PRO A 57 16.07 -2.48 -17.89
CA PRO A 57 15.96 -3.86 -17.43
C PRO A 57 14.68 -4.14 -16.63
N LYS A 58 14.17 -3.15 -15.91
CA LYS A 58 12.94 -3.27 -15.13
C LYS A 58 11.74 -2.78 -15.93
N LYS A 59 10.81 -3.67 -16.19
CA LYS A 59 9.56 -3.37 -16.92
C LYS A 59 8.80 -2.17 -16.35
N ARG A 60 8.78 -2.00 -15.02
CA ARG A 60 8.10 -0.88 -14.36
C ARG A 60 8.72 0.46 -14.73
N GLU A 61 10.04 0.55 -14.78
CA GLU A 61 10.73 1.79 -15.15
C GLU A 61 10.45 2.17 -16.61
N THR A 62 10.46 1.19 -17.52
CA THR A 62 10.05 1.40 -18.92
C THR A 62 8.62 1.91 -19.01
N LEU A 63 7.70 1.30 -18.27
CA LEU A 63 6.30 1.72 -18.20
C LEU A 63 6.15 3.14 -17.64
N ASP A 64 6.94 3.50 -16.64
CA ASP A 64 6.97 4.87 -16.09
C ASP A 64 7.36 5.91 -17.14
N PHE A 65 8.35 5.61 -18.01
CA PHE A 65 8.71 6.51 -19.12
C PHE A 65 7.57 6.63 -20.14
N ALA A 66 6.95 5.52 -20.52
CA ALA A 66 5.82 5.54 -21.43
C ALA A 66 4.65 6.37 -20.87
N LEU A 67 4.29 6.17 -19.60
CA LEU A 67 3.22 6.92 -18.95
C LEU A 67 3.55 8.41 -18.83
N ARG A 68 4.80 8.77 -18.51
CA ARG A 68 5.23 10.17 -18.48
C ARG A 68 5.04 10.84 -19.81
N HIS A 69 5.46 10.18 -20.90
CA HIS A 69 5.30 10.71 -22.24
C HIS A 69 3.83 10.87 -22.61
N LEU A 70 3.02 9.85 -22.38
CA LEU A 70 1.58 9.88 -22.65
C LEU A 70 0.85 10.98 -21.86
N VAL A 71 1.19 11.16 -20.58
CA VAL A 71 0.60 12.22 -19.74
C VAL A 71 1.04 13.61 -20.20
N ALA A 72 2.32 13.77 -20.55
CA ALA A 72 2.85 15.07 -21.02
C ALA A 72 2.21 15.54 -22.35
N HIS A 73 1.82 14.60 -23.22
CA HIS A 73 1.22 14.88 -24.53
C HIS A 73 -0.26 14.52 -24.58
N ALA A 74 -0.90 14.36 -23.41
CA ALA A 74 -2.30 13.95 -23.32
C ALA A 74 -3.25 15.00 -23.93
N PRO A 75 -4.11 14.65 -24.88
CA PRO A 75 -5.09 15.59 -25.43
C PRO A 75 -6.00 16.18 -24.35
N ALA A 76 -6.34 15.42 -23.31
CA ALA A 76 -7.13 15.89 -22.18
C ALA A 76 -6.48 17.07 -21.43
N ALA A 77 -5.16 17.20 -21.42
CA ALA A 77 -4.45 18.29 -20.74
C ALA A 77 -4.77 19.67 -21.35
N THR A 78 -5.15 19.71 -22.64
CA THR A 78 -5.50 20.94 -23.36
C THR A 78 -6.97 21.29 -23.27
N THR A 79 -7.81 20.45 -22.64
CA THR A 79 -9.23 20.72 -22.45
C THR A 79 -9.46 21.56 -21.20
N PRO A 80 -10.59 22.31 -21.11
CA PRO A 80 -10.93 23.08 -19.90
C PRO A 80 -11.06 22.23 -18.63
N ALA A 81 -11.41 20.95 -18.76
CA ALA A 81 -11.48 19.99 -17.65
C ALA A 81 -10.11 19.51 -17.19
N GLY A 82 -9.07 19.61 -18.03
CA GLY A 82 -7.73 19.16 -17.73
C GLY A 82 -7.60 17.63 -17.61
N LEU A 83 -6.48 17.19 -17.06
CA LEU A 83 -6.26 15.77 -16.75
C LEU A 83 -7.13 15.33 -15.56
N PRO A 84 -7.69 14.12 -15.58
CA PRO A 84 -8.42 13.60 -14.43
C PRO A 84 -7.47 13.44 -13.22
N ALA A 85 -7.98 13.76 -12.03
CA ALA A 85 -7.21 13.62 -10.79
C ALA A 85 -6.83 12.16 -10.54
N ALA A 86 -7.72 11.22 -10.88
CA ALA A 86 -7.48 9.78 -10.81
C ALA A 86 -8.24 9.06 -11.94
N ILE A 87 -7.65 8.01 -12.47
CA ILE A 87 -8.27 7.11 -13.44
C ILE A 87 -8.58 5.81 -12.71
N ALA A 88 -9.86 5.51 -12.49
CA ALA A 88 -10.27 4.24 -11.89
C ALA A 88 -9.94 3.08 -12.84
N LEU A 89 -9.39 2.00 -12.29
CA LEU A 89 -9.01 0.80 -13.03
C LEU A 89 -9.74 -0.42 -12.46
N LYS A 90 -9.83 -1.47 -13.28
CA LYS A 90 -10.40 -2.75 -12.83
C LYS A 90 -9.37 -3.53 -12.00
N ALA A 91 -9.87 -4.47 -11.21
CA ALA A 91 -9.02 -5.42 -10.47
C ALA A 91 -7.98 -6.09 -11.38
N GLY A 92 -6.77 -6.29 -10.85
CA GLY A 92 -5.62 -6.82 -11.61
C GLY A 92 -4.81 -5.77 -12.37
N ALA A 93 -5.17 -4.47 -12.27
CA ALA A 93 -4.31 -3.40 -12.77
C ALA A 93 -3.05 -3.28 -11.90
N PRO A 94 -1.87 -3.00 -12.49
CA PRO A 94 -0.62 -2.88 -11.74
C PRO A 94 -0.41 -1.47 -11.12
N PHE A 95 -1.48 -0.73 -10.90
CA PHE A 95 -1.51 0.60 -10.34
C PHE A 95 -2.66 0.74 -9.37
N GLY A 96 -2.43 1.44 -8.27
CA GLY A 96 -3.51 1.73 -7.33
C GLY A 96 -3.01 2.20 -5.98
N GLN A 97 -3.97 2.50 -5.13
CA GLN A 97 -3.71 2.89 -3.76
C GLN A 97 -3.93 1.74 -2.78
N VAL A 98 -3.38 1.95 -1.59
CA VAL A 98 -3.69 1.22 -0.38
C VAL A 98 -4.48 2.15 0.54
N ILE A 99 -5.56 1.66 1.09
CA ILE A 99 -6.38 2.33 2.11
C ILE A 99 -6.14 1.60 3.43
N ALA A 100 -5.86 2.35 4.49
CA ALA A 100 -5.76 1.83 5.84
C ALA A 100 -6.96 2.28 6.65
N SER A 101 -7.66 1.33 7.27
CA SER A 101 -8.76 1.60 8.19
C SER A 101 -8.28 1.93 9.60
N ASP A 102 -9.20 2.35 10.46
CA ASP A 102 -8.92 2.62 11.87
C ASP A 102 -8.50 1.38 12.68
N ALA A 103 -8.74 0.18 12.15
CA ALA A 103 -8.26 -1.06 12.74
C ALA A 103 -6.74 -1.24 12.64
N CYS A 104 -6.03 -0.40 11.89
CA CYS A 104 -4.58 -0.49 11.74
C CYS A 104 -3.86 -0.17 13.05
N THR A 105 -3.17 -1.17 13.60
CA THR A 105 -2.40 -1.08 14.85
C THR A 105 -0.98 -0.56 14.67
N LEU A 106 -0.55 -0.24 13.42
CA LEU A 106 0.83 0.17 13.10
C LEU A 106 1.88 -0.91 13.46
N CYS A 107 1.53 -2.19 13.32
CA CYS A 107 2.46 -3.32 13.55
C CYS A 107 3.56 -3.44 12.48
N MET A 108 3.46 -2.68 11.38
CA MET A 108 4.42 -2.61 10.26
C MET A 108 4.65 -3.92 9.49
N SER A 109 3.87 -4.99 9.71
CA SER A 109 4.00 -6.25 8.95
C SER A 109 3.90 -6.02 7.43
N CYS A 110 3.01 -5.11 7.01
CA CYS A 110 2.80 -4.77 5.61
C CYS A 110 4.00 -4.09 4.95
N THR A 111 4.85 -3.39 5.70
CA THR A 111 6.06 -2.74 5.15
C THR A 111 7.12 -3.78 4.80
N GLY A 112 7.30 -4.80 5.65
CA GLY A 112 8.19 -5.93 5.37
C GLY A 112 7.69 -6.83 4.24
N ALA A 113 6.37 -6.95 4.07
CA ALA A 113 5.75 -7.74 3.01
C ALA A 113 5.76 -7.05 1.64
N CYS A 114 6.01 -5.74 1.55
CA CYS A 114 5.92 -4.98 0.31
C CYS A 114 7.20 -5.08 -0.54
N PRO A 115 7.22 -5.88 -1.65
CA PRO A 115 8.43 -6.07 -2.44
C PRO A 115 8.85 -4.83 -3.24
N ALA A 116 7.91 -3.91 -3.45
CA ALA A 116 8.13 -2.68 -4.23
C ALA A 116 8.51 -1.48 -3.35
N GLY A 117 8.55 -1.63 -2.02
CA GLY A 117 8.79 -0.55 -1.09
C GLY A 117 7.76 0.58 -1.20
N ALA A 118 6.52 0.24 -1.57
CA ALA A 118 5.43 1.20 -1.62
C ALA A 118 4.93 1.57 -0.22
N LEU A 119 4.92 0.61 0.71
CA LEU A 119 4.63 0.85 2.13
C LEU A 119 5.93 0.98 2.91
N ARG A 120 6.00 1.97 3.78
CA ARG A 120 7.20 2.30 4.57
C ARG A 120 6.81 2.69 5.98
N ALA A 121 7.69 2.36 6.94
CA ALA A 121 7.65 2.97 8.27
C ALA A 121 8.42 4.29 8.23
N ALA A 122 7.89 5.34 8.81
CA ALA A 122 8.63 6.57 9.01
C ALA A 122 9.75 6.35 10.04
N SER A 123 10.85 7.10 9.91
CA SER A 123 11.99 6.99 10.81
C SER A 123 11.86 7.82 12.09
N ASP A 124 10.97 8.79 12.10
CA ASP A 124 10.82 9.84 13.12
C ASP A 124 9.53 9.70 13.95
N ALA A 125 8.61 8.84 13.53
CA ALA A 125 7.32 8.66 14.19
C ALA A 125 6.74 7.26 13.92
N TYR A 126 5.78 6.84 14.73
CA TYR A 126 4.97 5.65 14.45
C TYR A 126 3.93 5.97 13.37
N ARG A 127 4.40 5.98 12.14
CA ARG A 127 3.62 6.38 10.97
C ARG A 127 3.83 5.40 9.82
N LEU A 128 2.74 4.94 9.24
CA LEU A 128 2.72 4.16 8.01
C LEU A 128 2.61 5.10 6.82
N GLU A 129 3.61 5.08 5.97
CA GLU A 129 3.67 5.87 4.75
C GLU A 129 3.48 5.02 3.50
N PHE A 130 2.95 5.63 2.45
CA PHE A 130 2.68 4.99 1.19
C PHE A 130 3.12 5.84 0.00
N VAL A 131 3.87 5.21 -0.91
CA VAL A 131 4.28 5.78 -2.19
C VAL A 131 3.49 5.08 -3.30
N GLU A 132 2.42 5.71 -3.76
CA GLU A 132 1.46 5.11 -4.71
C GLU A 132 2.12 4.66 -6.01
N LYS A 133 3.02 5.47 -6.55
CA LYS A 133 3.78 5.15 -7.77
C LYS A 133 4.54 3.82 -7.71
N ASN A 134 4.95 3.38 -6.53
CA ASN A 134 5.65 2.11 -6.35
C ASN A 134 4.70 0.92 -6.23
N CYS A 135 3.41 1.14 -5.97
CA CYS A 135 2.45 0.07 -5.72
C CYS A 135 2.22 -0.79 -6.97
N LEU A 136 2.26 -2.11 -6.78
CA LEU A 136 2.02 -3.11 -7.83
C LEU A 136 0.64 -3.76 -7.72
N GLN A 137 -0.16 -3.39 -6.74
CA GLN A 137 -1.48 -4.00 -6.46
C GLN A 137 -1.41 -5.52 -6.30
N CYS A 138 -0.32 -6.03 -5.69
CA CYS A 138 -0.06 -7.47 -5.57
C CYS A 138 -0.82 -8.17 -4.43
N GLY A 139 -1.46 -7.44 -3.52
CA GLY A 139 -2.26 -7.98 -2.41
C GLY A 139 -1.46 -8.45 -1.19
N LEU A 140 -0.13 -8.52 -1.25
CA LEU A 140 0.67 -9.07 -0.14
C LEU A 140 0.48 -8.31 1.18
N CYS A 141 0.27 -7.00 1.13
CA CYS A 141 0.02 -6.19 2.32
C CYS A 141 -1.35 -6.48 2.98
N GLU A 142 -2.37 -6.82 2.19
CA GLU A 142 -3.69 -7.23 2.71
C GLU A 142 -3.59 -8.57 3.42
N VAL A 143 -2.96 -9.57 2.76
CA VAL A 143 -2.81 -10.93 3.30
C VAL A 143 -1.91 -10.95 4.55
N SER A 144 -0.89 -10.09 4.62
CA SER A 144 0.02 -10.02 5.77
C SER A 144 -0.52 -9.21 6.94
N CYS A 145 -1.65 -8.52 6.79
CA CYS A 145 -2.22 -7.68 7.83
C CYS A 145 -3.00 -8.50 8.87
N PRO A 146 -2.53 -8.61 10.12
CA PRO A 146 -3.23 -9.41 11.15
C PRO A 146 -4.56 -8.80 11.57
N GLU A 147 -4.77 -7.50 11.32
CA GLU A 147 -5.99 -6.78 11.66
C GLU A 147 -6.95 -6.64 10.47
N SER A 148 -6.60 -7.19 9.29
CA SER A 148 -7.35 -6.98 8.04
C SER A 148 -7.69 -5.50 7.77
N ALA A 149 -6.77 -4.62 8.14
CA ALA A 149 -6.96 -3.17 8.13
C ALA A 149 -6.61 -2.51 6.80
N LEU A 150 -6.14 -3.26 5.81
CA LEU A 150 -5.71 -2.73 4.53
C LEU A 150 -6.63 -3.20 3.41
N ALA A 151 -6.91 -2.30 2.47
CA ALA A 151 -7.64 -2.60 1.24
C ALA A 151 -6.93 -2.00 0.03
N LEU A 152 -7.03 -2.68 -1.12
CA LEU A 152 -6.49 -2.23 -2.39
C LEU A 152 -7.57 -1.57 -3.23
N GLU A 153 -7.23 -0.45 -3.87
CA GLU A 153 -8.09 0.22 -4.83
C GLU A 153 -7.30 0.51 -6.11
N PRO A 154 -7.60 -0.22 -7.22
CA PRO A 154 -6.92 -0.03 -8.50
C PRO A 154 -7.23 1.33 -9.12
N ARG A 155 -6.20 2.14 -9.36
CA ARG A 155 -6.30 3.44 -10.02
C ARG A 155 -4.94 3.89 -10.55
N LEU A 156 -4.95 4.88 -11.43
CA LEU A 156 -3.76 5.61 -11.86
C LEU A 156 -3.96 7.10 -11.56
N LEU A 157 -2.92 7.75 -11.01
CA LEU A 157 -2.87 9.19 -10.79
C LEU A 157 -2.02 9.83 -11.90
N PRO A 158 -2.59 10.46 -12.93
CA PRO A 158 -1.81 11.08 -14.00
C PRO A 158 -0.82 12.13 -13.48
N GLY A 159 -1.17 12.90 -12.44
CA GLY A 159 -0.31 13.90 -11.82
C GLY A 159 1.02 13.35 -11.27
N GLU A 160 1.09 12.07 -10.91
CA GLU A 160 2.32 11.40 -10.46
C GLU A 160 3.33 11.18 -11.61
N TYR A 161 2.87 11.28 -12.86
CA TYR A 161 3.65 11.08 -14.07
C TYR A 161 3.99 12.40 -14.78
N GLY A 162 3.65 13.56 -14.22
CA GLY A 162 4.04 14.87 -14.71
C GLY A 162 5.54 15.14 -14.54
N SER A 163 6.00 16.35 -14.95
CA SER A 163 7.42 16.75 -14.97
C SER A 163 8.10 16.68 -13.59
N GLU A 164 7.34 16.86 -12.53
CA GLU A 164 7.79 16.76 -11.14
C GLU A 164 7.17 15.57 -10.40
N GLY A 165 6.64 14.57 -11.11
CA GLY A 165 5.99 13.39 -10.54
C GLY A 165 6.82 12.75 -9.45
N ALA A 166 6.84 13.40 -8.32
CA ALA A 166 7.59 12.99 -7.15
C ALA A 166 7.00 11.69 -6.65
N ARG A 167 7.85 10.73 -6.33
CA ARG A 167 7.52 9.58 -5.50
C ARG A 167 7.15 10.08 -4.10
N ARG A 168 6.07 10.85 -4.00
CA ARG A 168 5.63 11.51 -2.78
C ARG A 168 5.03 10.48 -1.85
N ALA A 169 5.65 10.32 -0.70
CA ALA A 169 5.06 9.52 0.36
C ALA A 169 3.86 10.28 0.95
N ARG A 170 2.75 9.58 1.19
CA ARG A 170 1.62 10.09 1.97
C ARG A 170 1.41 9.24 3.21
N THR A 171 1.00 9.86 4.29
CA THR A 171 0.65 9.17 5.52
C THR A 171 -0.67 8.42 5.34
N LEU A 172 -0.66 7.12 5.61
CA LEU A 172 -1.86 6.30 5.69
C LEU A 172 -2.42 6.24 7.10
N ARG A 173 -1.54 6.10 8.09
CA ARG A 173 -1.88 6.04 9.50
C ARG A 173 -0.73 6.58 10.33
N GLU A 174 -1.05 7.26 11.42
CA GLU A 174 -0.10 7.74 12.41
C GLU A 174 -0.71 7.59 13.81
N ALA A 175 0.10 7.35 14.83
CA ALA A 175 -0.35 7.23 16.20
C ALA A 175 0.72 7.69 17.18
N ASP A 176 0.24 8.03 18.38
CA ASP A 176 1.06 8.40 19.51
C ASP A 176 1.88 7.21 20.03
N ILE A 177 2.92 7.55 20.78
CA ILE A 177 3.77 6.59 21.46
C ILE A 177 3.11 6.16 22.76
N PHE A 178 3.05 4.84 22.98
CA PHE A 178 2.68 4.30 24.29
C PHE A 178 3.90 4.34 25.22
N HIS A 179 3.70 4.92 26.38
CA HIS A 179 4.74 5.05 27.40
C HIS A 179 4.53 4.07 28.56
N CYS A 180 5.63 3.52 29.08
CA CYS A 180 5.62 2.69 30.28
C CYS A 180 5.01 3.45 31.45
N THR A 181 4.03 2.85 32.11
CA THR A 181 3.32 3.48 33.23
C THR A 181 4.21 3.68 34.49
N ALA A 182 5.31 2.93 34.59
CA ALA A 182 6.21 3.01 35.73
C ALA A 182 7.39 3.96 35.54
N CYS A 183 7.99 4.04 34.34
CA CYS A 183 9.21 4.83 34.12
C CYS A 183 9.11 5.82 32.93
N GLY A 184 7.99 5.88 32.22
CA GLY A 184 7.82 6.77 31.07
C GLY A 184 8.58 6.39 29.80
N LYS A 185 9.30 5.26 29.76
CA LYS A 185 10.03 4.81 28.57
C LYS A 185 9.07 4.53 27.41
N ALA A 186 9.40 4.97 26.20
CA ALA A 186 8.66 4.66 25.00
C ALA A 186 8.66 3.14 24.74
N MET A 187 7.49 2.57 24.45
CA MET A 187 7.30 1.12 24.25
C MET A 187 6.95 0.75 22.81
N GLY A 188 6.20 1.60 22.10
CA GLY A 188 5.75 1.34 20.76
C GLY A 188 4.56 2.21 20.36
N ALA A 189 3.95 1.94 19.22
CA ALA A 189 2.72 2.61 18.80
C ALA A 189 1.58 2.28 19.79
N ALA A 190 0.85 3.29 20.26
CA ALA A 190 -0.21 3.11 21.24
C ALA A 190 -1.28 2.08 20.81
N PRO A 191 -1.80 2.11 19.55
CA PRO A 191 -2.79 1.13 19.10
C PRO A 191 -2.27 -0.31 19.13
N LEU A 192 -0.98 -0.52 18.84
CA LEU A 192 -0.37 -1.85 18.87
C LEU A 192 -0.33 -2.40 20.30
N ILE A 193 0.18 -1.59 21.22
CA ILE A 193 0.30 -2.00 22.64
C ILE A 193 -1.09 -2.23 23.24
N GLU A 194 -2.04 -1.37 22.97
CA GLU A 194 -3.41 -1.51 23.47
C GLU A 194 -4.14 -2.73 22.90
N SER A 195 -3.96 -3.02 21.62
CA SER A 195 -4.47 -4.25 20.99
C SER A 195 -3.89 -5.50 21.64
N MET A 196 -2.57 -5.52 21.93
CA MET A 196 -1.91 -6.62 22.63
C MET A 196 -2.46 -6.77 24.06
N ILE A 197 -2.60 -5.67 24.80
CA ILE A 197 -3.16 -5.67 26.17
C ILE A 197 -4.59 -6.22 26.15
N ALA A 198 -5.43 -5.78 25.22
CA ALA A 198 -6.81 -6.25 25.09
C ALA A 198 -6.90 -7.76 24.84
N ARG A 199 -6.06 -8.30 23.96
CA ARG A 199 -5.99 -9.74 23.67
C ARG A 199 -5.50 -10.56 24.87
N LEU A 200 -4.53 -10.05 25.62
CA LEU A 200 -3.94 -10.75 26.75
C LEU A 200 -4.79 -10.65 28.02
N SER A 201 -5.54 -9.57 28.23
CA SER A 201 -6.35 -9.33 29.42
C SER A 201 -7.43 -10.39 29.70
N GLY A 202 -7.83 -11.15 28.67
CA GLY A 202 -8.77 -12.28 28.80
C GLY A 202 -8.11 -13.61 29.19
N HIS A 203 -6.78 -13.68 29.22
CA HIS A 203 -6.07 -14.92 29.54
C HIS A 203 -5.93 -15.10 31.06
N SER A 204 -6.05 -16.35 31.54
CA SER A 204 -6.01 -16.68 32.98
C SER A 204 -4.75 -16.18 33.69
N MET A 205 -3.61 -16.09 33.03
CA MET A 205 -2.37 -15.52 33.59
C MET A 205 -2.47 -14.02 33.93
N PHE A 206 -3.45 -13.30 33.41
CA PHE A 206 -3.67 -11.87 33.66
C PHE A 206 -5.02 -11.60 34.33
N ALA A 207 -5.50 -12.57 35.14
CA ALA A 207 -6.77 -12.47 35.84
C ALA A 207 -6.74 -11.41 36.93
N GLY A 208 -5.58 -11.22 37.58
CA GLY A 208 -5.38 -10.24 38.67
C GLY A 208 -5.14 -8.83 38.14
N GLU A 209 -5.36 -7.84 39.00
CA GLU A 209 -5.15 -6.43 38.70
C GLU A 209 -3.66 -6.09 38.51
N ALA A 210 -2.80 -6.68 39.34
CA ALA A 210 -1.35 -6.49 39.25
C ALA A 210 -0.77 -7.04 37.95
N GLU A 211 -1.21 -8.23 37.54
CA GLU A 211 -0.80 -8.85 36.28
C GLU A 211 -1.23 -7.98 35.05
N ARG A 212 -2.44 -7.44 35.08
CA ARG A 212 -2.91 -6.52 34.02
C ARG A 212 -2.14 -5.20 34.00
N ALA A 213 -1.81 -4.65 35.18
CA ALA A 213 -0.99 -3.45 35.29
C ALA A 213 0.41 -3.65 34.68
N ARG A 214 1.00 -4.83 34.83
CA ARG A 214 2.31 -5.21 34.26
C ARG A 214 2.31 -5.21 32.72
N LEU A 215 1.16 -5.46 32.07
CA LEU A 215 1.06 -5.38 30.62
C LEU A 215 1.36 -3.97 30.09
N ARG A 216 1.18 -2.94 30.91
CA ARG A 216 1.45 -1.53 30.59
C ARG A 216 2.87 -1.07 30.96
N MET A 217 3.72 -1.97 31.43
CA MET A 217 5.10 -1.69 31.83
C MET A 217 6.08 -2.20 30.76
N CYS A 218 7.21 -1.51 30.61
CA CYS A 218 8.33 -2.00 29.81
C CYS A 218 8.94 -3.27 30.43
N ALA A 219 9.75 -4.01 29.65
CA ALA A 219 10.33 -5.27 30.11
C ALA A 219 11.11 -5.12 31.43
N ASP A 220 11.90 -4.05 31.54
CA ASP A 220 12.72 -3.80 32.74
C ASP A 220 11.85 -3.56 34.01
N CYS A 221 10.83 -2.69 33.88
CA CYS A 221 9.92 -2.38 35.00
C CYS A 221 9.07 -3.58 35.37
N ARG A 222 8.67 -4.41 34.42
CA ARG A 222 7.90 -5.63 34.65
C ARG A 222 8.69 -6.64 35.51
N VAL A 223 9.95 -6.85 35.16
CA VAL A 223 10.84 -7.75 35.94
C VAL A 223 11.04 -7.22 37.36
N ILE A 224 11.31 -5.93 37.53
CA ILE A 224 11.49 -5.32 38.84
C ILE A 224 10.22 -5.46 39.71
N ASP A 225 9.04 -5.25 39.11
CA ASP A 225 7.76 -5.37 39.79
C ASP A 225 7.47 -6.82 40.22
N MET A 226 7.77 -7.80 39.36
CA MET A 226 7.65 -9.22 39.69
C MET A 226 8.58 -9.62 40.87
N MET A 227 9.84 -9.20 40.81
CA MET A 227 10.81 -9.50 41.88
C MET A 227 10.40 -8.89 43.24
N LYS A 228 9.84 -7.68 43.24
CA LYS A 228 9.32 -7.06 44.48
C LYS A 228 8.14 -7.84 45.07
N THR A 229 7.25 -8.34 44.20
CA THR A 229 6.08 -9.13 44.60
C THR A 229 6.51 -10.48 45.18
N GLU A 230 7.46 -11.18 44.55
CA GLU A 230 7.99 -12.45 45.05
C GLU A 230 8.76 -12.29 46.35
N ALA A 231 9.55 -11.21 46.52
CA ALA A 231 10.24 -10.91 47.76
C ALA A 231 9.24 -10.62 48.90
N ALA A 232 8.13 -9.93 48.60
CA ALA A 232 7.08 -9.68 49.60
C ALA A 232 6.37 -10.98 50.03
N VAL A 233 6.08 -11.89 49.10
CA VAL A 233 5.48 -13.21 49.40
C VAL A 233 6.44 -14.05 50.27
N LYS A 234 7.72 -14.16 49.88
CA LYS A 234 8.72 -14.92 50.65
C LYS A 234 8.97 -14.32 52.06
N ALA A 235 8.91 -13.01 52.22
CA ALA A 235 9.02 -12.38 53.54
C ALA A 235 7.83 -12.71 54.43
N TRP A 236 6.63 -12.89 53.86
CA TRP A 236 5.43 -13.29 54.60
C TRP A 236 5.48 -14.76 55.05
N ASP A 237 6.00 -15.67 54.20
CA ASP A 237 6.14 -17.10 54.51
C ASP A 237 7.20 -17.40 55.58
N LEU A 238 8.07 -16.44 55.91
CA LEU A 238 9.11 -16.57 56.94
C LEU A 238 8.68 -16.08 58.34
N THR A 239 7.45 -15.58 58.46
CA THR A 239 6.89 -15.03 59.73
C THR A 239 5.87 -15.96 60.38
N GLU A 240 5.66 -17.16 59.90
CA GLU A 240 4.97 -18.28 60.56
C GLU A 240 6.02 -19.28 61.13
#